data_f38d4d34a01f315a7e13e7cb511afac0
#
_entry.id   f38d4d34a01f315a7e13e7cb511afac0
#
_cell.length_a   1.000
_cell.length_b   1.000
_cell.length_c   1.000
_cell.angle_alpha   90.00
_cell.angle_beta   90.00
_cell.angle_gamma   90.00
#
_symmetry.space_group_name_H-M   'P 1'
#
loop_
_entity.id
_entity.type
_entity.pdbx_description
1 polymer ?
#
loop_
_entity_poly.entity_id
_entity_poly.type
_entity_poly.pdbx_seq_one_letter_code
_entity_poly.pdbx_strand_id
1 'polypeptide(L)'
;SSSRIGLVFSFVAIGSYLAAAGLPRLHAKWSFRTLILVAGFCYTLPLAFLASVPGLWLCAVPLFVSGAAQGLSLPIINDNVALLGTPDDRAAILAVSETSVRVSQSVSPLLFSIISMKWLWDGAYASGFAVGILILLVAFFVFEPRTAPSQK
;
A
#
# COMPACT_ATOMS: atom_id res chain seq x y z
N SER A 1 7.85 10.93 24.22
CA SER A 1 8.70 9.79 24.56
C SER A 1 8.64 8.75 23.43
N SER A 2 9.74 8.07 23.14
CA SER A 2 9.86 7.05 22.09
C SER A 2 8.78 5.96 22.19
N SER A 3 8.35 5.61 23.40
CA SER A 3 7.28 4.64 23.66
C SER A 3 5.95 5.04 23.03
N ARG A 4 5.60 6.32 23.04
CA ARG A 4 4.34 6.81 22.44
C ARG A 4 4.37 6.70 20.90
N ILE A 5 5.53 6.93 20.30
CA ILE A 5 5.73 6.77 18.85
C ILE A 5 5.56 5.29 18.47
N GLY A 6 6.21 4.38 19.22
CA GLY A 6 6.06 2.94 18.99
C GLY A 6 4.61 2.47 19.11
N LEU A 7 3.86 2.99 20.09
CA LEU A 7 2.46 2.65 20.26
C LEU A 7 1.59 3.13 19.10
N VAL A 8 1.83 4.32 18.58
CA VAL A 8 1.12 4.84 17.41
C VAL A 8 1.46 4.02 16.16
N PHE A 9 2.71 3.60 15.97
CA PHE A 9 3.09 2.72 14.86
C PHE A 9 2.49 1.30 14.96
N SER A 10 2.12 0.84 16.16
CA SER A 10 1.43 -0.45 16.33
C SER A 10 0.05 -0.47 15.62
N PHE A 11 -0.58 0.68 15.42
CA PHE A 11 -1.83 0.77 14.65
C PHE A 11 -1.65 0.37 13.19
N VAL A 12 -0.47 0.57 12.60
CA VAL A 12 -0.16 0.07 11.25
C VAL A 12 -0.22 -1.45 11.22
N ALA A 13 0.41 -2.11 12.20
CA ALA A 13 0.41 -3.58 12.28
C ALA A 13 -1.00 -4.14 12.51
N ILE A 14 -1.78 -3.51 13.38
CA ILE A 14 -3.18 -3.90 13.63
C ILE A 14 -4.02 -3.74 12.36
N GLY A 15 -3.91 -2.61 11.67
CA GLY A 15 -4.60 -2.36 10.41
C GLY A 15 -4.24 -3.40 9.34
N SER A 16 -2.96 -3.69 9.19
CA SER A 16 -2.45 -4.69 8.24
C SER A 16 -2.98 -6.10 8.54
N TYR A 17 -2.95 -6.51 9.79
CA TYR A 17 -3.45 -7.82 10.22
C TYR A 17 -4.96 -7.98 9.95
N LEU A 18 -5.76 -7.00 10.37
CA LEU A 18 -7.22 -7.05 10.18
C LEU A 18 -7.61 -7.05 8.70
N ALA A 19 -6.93 -6.27 7.89
CA ALA A 19 -7.17 -6.22 6.46
C ALA A 19 -6.79 -7.54 5.77
N ALA A 20 -5.63 -8.10 6.10
CA ALA A 20 -5.20 -9.40 5.59
C ALA A 20 -6.16 -10.53 6.00
N ALA A 21 -6.64 -10.54 7.24
CA ALA A 21 -7.62 -11.51 7.73
C ALA A 21 -8.97 -11.39 7.01
N GLY A 22 -9.36 -10.18 6.60
CA GLY A 22 -10.58 -9.91 5.84
C GLY A 22 -10.48 -10.18 4.33
N LEU A 23 -9.27 -10.33 3.80
CA LEU A 23 -9.01 -10.44 2.37
C LEU A 23 -9.78 -11.58 1.66
N PRO A 24 -9.92 -12.80 2.20
CA PRO A 24 -10.68 -13.88 1.53
C PRO A 24 -12.13 -13.49 1.26
N ARG A 25 -12.77 -12.74 2.19
CA ARG A 25 -14.14 -12.27 2.03
C ARG A 25 -14.25 -11.15 1.01
N LEU A 26 -13.24 -10.29 0.93
CA LEU A 26 -13.18 -9.20 -0.02
C LEU A 26 -12.92 -9.72 -1.44
N HIS A 27 -12.03 -10.70 -1.60
CA HIS A 27 -11.77 -11.38 -2.89
C HIS A 27 -13.00 -12.07 -3.46
N ALA A 28 -13.88 -12.61 -2.60
CA ALA A 28 -15.13 -13.23 -3.04
C ALA A 28 -16.15 -12.24 -3.62
N LYS A 29 -16.06 -10.96 -3.26
CA LYS A 29 -17.05 -9.95 -3.63
C LYS A 29 -16.53 -8.91 -4.63
N TRP A 30 -15.24 -8.62 -4.61
CA TRP A 30 -14.65 -7.50 -5.34
C TRP A 30 -13.63 -7.99 -6.37
N SER A 31 -13.62 -7.33 -7.53
CA SER A 31 -12.63 -7.61 -8.57
C SER A 31 -11.23 -7.17 -8.12
N PHE A 32 -10.21 -7.80 -8.69
CA PHE A 32 -8.81 -7.43 -8.49
C PHE A 32 -8.56 -5.92 -8.66
N ARG A 33 -9.11 -5.32 -9.72
CA ARG A 33 -9.01 -3.89 -9.98
C ARG A 33 -9.56 -3.05 -8.83
N THR A 34 -10.76 -3.41 -8.33
CA THR A 34 -11.39 -2.69 -7.22
C THR A 34 -10.54 -2.76 -5.96
N LEU A 35 -9.99 -3.93 -5.65
CA LEU A 35 -9.13 -4.13 -4.47
C LEU A 35 -7.84 -3.33 -4.57
N ILE A 36 -7.18 -3.30 -5.73
CA ILE A 36 -5.97 -2.49 -5.96
C ILE A 36 -6.27 -0.99 -5.84
N LEU A 37 -7.39 -0.53 -6.41
CA LEU A 37 -7.78 0.88 -6.32
C LEU A 37 -8.11 1.28 -4.88
N VAL A 38 -8.83 0.45 -4.13
CA VAL A 38 -9.13 0.68 -2.71
C VAL A 38 -7.85 0.71 -1.88
N ALA A 39 -6.95 -0.25 -2.08
CA ALA A 39 -5.66 -0.27 -1.39
C ALA A 39 -4.83 0.98 -1.72
N GLY A 40 -4.74 1.37 -2.98
CA GLY A 40 -4.05 2.58 -3.42
C GLY A 40 -4.66 3.86 -2.82
N PHE A 41 -5.99 3.94 -2.74
CA PHE A 41 -6.68 5.05 -2.11
C PHE A 41 -6.37 5.11 -0.60
N CYS A 42 -6.39 3.97 0.08
CA CYS A 42 -6.02 3.85 1.49
C CYS A 42 -4.54 4.13 1.77
N TYR A 43 -3.64 4.05 0.78
CA TYR A 43 -2.27 4.55 0.90
C TYR A 43 -2.16 6.06 0.70
N THR A 44 -2.87 6.60 -0.28
CA THR A 44 -2.72 7.98 -0.73
C THR A 44 -3.41 8.96 0.23
N LEU A 45 -4.62 8.63 0.70
CA LEU A 45 -5.41 9.49 1.56
C LEU A 45 -4.70 9.85 2.89
N PRO A 46 -4.08 8.89 3.61
CA PRO A 46 -3.35 9.18 4.84
C PRO A 46 -2.21 10.18 4.66
N LEU A 47 -1.55 10.20 3.50
CA LEU A 47 -0.46 11.15 3.25
C LEU A 47 -0.94 12.60 3.24
N ALA A 48 -2.13 12.85 2.66
CA ALA A 48 -2.74 14.18 2.70
C ALA A 48 -3.12 14.60 4.13
N PHE A 49 -3.62 13.64 4.93
CA PHE A 49 -3.97 13.94 6.32
C PHE A 49 -2.74 14.17 7.21
N LEU A 50 -1.69 13.38 7.05
CA LEU A 50 -0.47 13.50 7.86
C LEU A 50 0.23 14.85 7.70
N ALA A 51 0.11 15.50 6.54
CA ALA A 51 0.61 16.85 6.33
C ALA A 51 -0.10 17.92 7.19
N SER A 52 -1.35 17.67 7.60
CA SER A 52 -2.21 18.67 8.24
C SER A 52 -2.53 18.38 9.72
N VAL A 53 -2.08 17.25 10.26
CA VAL A 53 -2.49 16.78 11.59
C VAL A 53 -1.59 17.32 12.69
N PRO A 54 -2.10 18.11 13.64
CA PRO A 54 -1.30 18.80 14.67
C PRO A 54 -0.95 17.94 15.88
N GLY A 55 -1.21 16.63 15.89
CA GLY A 55 -1.00 15.82 17.08
C GLY A 55 -0.70 14.35 16.85
N LEU A 56 0.21 13.79 17.66
CA LEU A 56 0.68 12.41 17.55
C LEU A 56 -0.46 11.36 17.57
N TRP A 57 -1.45 11.54 18.42
CA TRP A 57 -2.57 10.59 18.55
C TRP A 57 -3.54 10.62 17.37
N LEU A 58 -3.69 11.79 16.73
CA LEU A 58 -4.48 11.92 15.52
C LEU A 58 -3.83 11.20 14.33
N CYS A 59 -2.50 11.00 14.35
CA CYS A 59 -1.80 10.21 13.35
C CYS A 59 -2.15 8.70 13.42
N ALA A 60 -2.72 8.21 14.52
CA ALA A 60 -3.08 6.80 14.67
C ALA A 60 -4.09 6.34 13.59
N VAL A 61 -5.08 7.18 13.27
CA VAL A 61 -6.12 6.86 12.26
C VAL A 61 -5.53 6.72 10.86
N PRO A 62 -4.81 7.71 10.30
CA PRO A 62 -4.19 7.56 8.99
C PRO A 62 -3.16 6.43 8.94
N LEU A 63 -2.42 6.18 10.01
CA LEU A 63 -1.48 5.07 10.09
C LEU A 63 -2.20 3.71 10.09
N PHE A 64 -3.32 3.58 10.79
CA PHE A 64 -4.15 2.39 10.75
C PHE A 64 -4.67 2.12 9.33
N VAL A 65 -5.15 3.15 8.63
CA VAL A 65 -5.63 3.05 7.24
C VAL A 65 -4.49 2.66 6.28
N SER A 66 -3.30 3.24 6.45
CA SER A 66 -2.11 2.85 5.68
C SER A 66 -1.71 1.39 5.93
N GLY A 67 -1.81 0.95 7.19
CA GLY A 67 -1.59 -0.46 7.56
C GLY A 67 -2.59 -1.38 6.87
N ALA A 68 -3.87 -1.04 6.87
CA ALA A 68 -4.89 -1.80 6.17
C ALA A 68 -4.62 -1.90 4.66
N ALA A 69 -4.19 -0.81 4.04
CA ALA A 69 -3.76 -0.81 2.64
C ALA A 69 -2.59 -1.78 2.39
N GLN A 70 -1.61 -1.81 3.28
CA GLN A 70 -0.47 -2.73 3.20
C GLN A 70 -0.91 -4.20 3.32
N GLY A 71 -1.80 -4.50 4.27
CA GLY A 71 -2.34 -5.84 4.48
C GLY A 71 -3.18 -6.37 3.31
N LEU A 72 -3.77 -5.46 2.52
CA LEU A 72 -4.51 -5.84 1.30
C LEU A 72 -3.59 -5.99 0.09
N SER A 73 -2.70 -5.02 -0.15
CA SER A 73 -1.97 -4.91 -1.42
C SER A 73 -0.94 -6.01 -1.62
N LEU A 74 -0.16 -6.37 -0.60
CA LEU A 74 0.90 -7.38 -0.76
C LEU A 74 0.37 -8.76 -1.17
N PRO A 75 -0.63 -9.35 -0.49
CA PRO A 75 -1.19 -10.64 -0.91
C PRO A 75 -1.82 -10.57 -2.30
N ILE A 76 -2.57 -9.50 -2.60
CA ILE A 76 -3.22 -9.32 -3.90
C ILE A 76 -2.21 -9.27 -5.04
N ILE A 77 -1.12 -8.53 -4.86
CA ILE A 77 -0.06 -8.43 -5.85
C ILE A 77 0.63 -9.79 -6.03
N ASN A 78 0.99 -10.46 -4.93
CA ASN A 78 1.67 -11.75 -4.98
C ASN A 78 0.81 -12.83 -5.65
N ASP A 79 -0.49 -12.88 -5.36
CA ASP A 79 -1.43 -13.81 -6.01
C ASP A 79 -1.48 -13.58 -7.52
N ASN A 80 -1.55 -12.32 -7.95
CA ASN A 80 -1.59 -12.00 -9.38
C ASN A 80 -0.25 -12.21 -10.08
N VAL A 81 0.85 -11.87 -9.44
CA VAL A 81 2.20 -12.12 -9.96
C VAL A 81 2.45 -13.63 -10.12
N ALA A 82 1.98 -14.45 -9.17
CA ALA A 82 2.08 -15.90 -9.25
C ALA A 82 1.27 -16.51 -10.42
N LEU A 83 0.26 -15.80 -10.93
CA LEU A 83 -0.54 -16.24 -12.08
C LEU A 83 0.09 -15.87 -13.43
N LEU A 84 1.13 -15.04 -13.46
CA LEU A 84 1.81 -14.62 -14.71
C LEU A 84 2.81 -15.65 -15.22
N GLY A 85 3.27 -16.57 -14.37
CA GLY A 85 4.27 -17.57 -14.73
C GLY A 85 3.71 -18.98 -14.88
N THR A 86 4.52 -19.83 -15.53
CA THR A 86 4.29 -21.28 -15.49
C THR A 86 4.50 -21.81 -14.06
N PRO A 87 4.00 -23.00 -13.72
CA PRO A 87 4.23 -23.60 -12.39
C PRO A 87 5.71 -23.64 -12.00
N ASP A 88 6.61 -23.83 -12.97
CA ASP A 88 8.05 -23.94 -12.76
C ASP A 88 8.70 -22.58 -12.50
N ASP A 89 8.15 -21.49 -13.07
CA ASP A 89 8.71 -20.12 -12.96
C ASP A 89 8.15 -19.33 -11.78
N ARG A 90 7.09 -19.81 -11.13
CA ARG A 90 6.41 -19.08 -10.05
C ARG A 90 7.33 -18.62 -8.95
N ALA A 91 8.24 -19.48 -8.51
CA ALA A 91 9.17 -19.16 -7.44
C ALA A 91 10.13 -18.04 -7.86
N ALA A 92 10.63 -18.07 -9.09
CA ALA A 92 11.52 -17.04 -9.62
C ALA A 92 10.81 -15.69 -9.76
N ILE A 93 9.58 -15.67 -10.30
CA ILE A 93 8.79 -14.46 -10.48
C ILE A 93 8.44 -13.83 -9.12
N LEU A 94 8.03 -14.62 -8.13
CA LEU A 94 7.78 -14.14 -6.77
C LEU A 94 9.05 -13.60 -6.12
N ALA A 95 10.21 -14.26 -6.31
CA ALA A 95 11.47 -13.79 -5.77
C ALA A 95 11.86 -12.43 -6.37
N VAL A 96 11.68 -12.21 -7.67
CA VAL A 96 11.91 -10.91 -8.32
C VAL A 96 10.95 -9.85 -7.77
N SER A 97 9.67 -10.17 -7.62
CA SER A 97 8.67 -9.27 -7.03
C SER A 97 9.06 -8.85 -5.60
N GLU A 98 9.37 -9.81 -4.75
CA GLU A 98 9.77 -9.55 -3.36
C GLU A 98 11.09 -8.75 -3.29
N THR A 99 12.05 -9.05 -4.14
CA THR A 99 13.30 -8.28 -4.22
C THR A 99 13.03 -6.83 -4.61
N SER A 100 12.15 -6.60 -5.58
CA SER A 100 11.75 -5.25 -5.99
C SER A 100 11.10 -4.48 -4.85
N VAL A 101 10.23 -5.12 -4.06
CA VAL A 101 9.61 -4.52 -2.87
C VAL A 101 10.69 -4.16 -1.84
N ARG A 102 11.65 -5.04 -1.56
CA ARG A 102 12.73 -4.78 -0.59
C ARG A 102 13.64 -3.65 -1.03
N VAL A 103 14.01 -3.61 -2.31
CA VAL A 103 14.80 -2.50 -2.87
C VAL A 103 14.04 -1.19 -2.72
N SER A 104 12.75 -1.16 -3.06
CA SER A 104 11.90 0.03 -2.90
C SER A 104 11.81 0.49 -1.45
N GLN A 105 11.65 -0.44 -0.50
CA GLN A 105 11.62 -0.13 0.94
C GLN A 105 12.95 0.44 1.44
N SER A 106 14.07 0.04 0.87
CA SER A 106 15.40 0.56 1.24
C SER A 106 15.67 1.94 0.63
N VAL A 107 15.22 2.18 -0.60
CA VAL A 107 15.46 3.43 -1.33
C VAL A 107 14.48 4.54 -0.91
N SER A 108 13.22 4.20 -0.60
CA SER A 108 12.19 5.18 -0.26
C SER A 108 12.55 6.11 0.91
N PRO A 109 13.12 5.64 2.05
CA PRO A 109 13.51 6.53 3.14
C PRO A 109 14.61 7.53 2.75
N LEU A 110 15.52 7.11 1.86
CA LEU A 110 16.59 7.99 1.36
C LEU A 110 15.99 9.11 0.49
N LEU A 111 15.11 8.75 -0.45
CA LEU A 111 14.42 9.74 -1.29
C LEU A 111 13.58 10.69 -0.44
N PHE A 112 12.82 10.15 0.52
CA PHE A 112 12.00 10.96 1.43
C PHE A 112 12.86 11.92 2.26
N SER A 113 14.02 11.47 2.75
CA SER A 113 14.97 12.31 3.48
C SER A 113 15.50 13.46 2.62
N ILE A 114 15.90 13.19 1.37
CA ILE A 114 16.40 14.20 0.45
C ILE A 114 15.33 15.25 0.13
N ILE A 115 14.10 14.82 -0.09
CA ILE A 115 12.96 15.71 -0.39
C ILE A 115 12.64 16.57 0.84
N SER A 116 12.60 15.99 2.03
CA SER A 116 12.28 16.69 3.27
C SER A 116 13.36 17.72 3.65
N MET A 117 14.62 17.47 3.31
CA MET A 117 15.71 18.45 3.50
C MET A 117 15.55 19.69 2.63
N LYS A 118 14.97 19.54 1.42
CA LYS A 118 14.82 20.67 0.48
C LYS A 118 13.51 21.43 0.67
N TRP A 119 12.41 20.74 0.97
CA TRP A 119 11.05 21.29 0.92
C TRP A 119 10.28 21.19 2.22
N LEU A 120 10.95 20.94 3.34
CA LEU A 120 10.35 20.62 4.64
C LEU A 120 9.43 19.39 4.59
N TRP A 121 8.88 19.05 5.75
CA TRP A 121 8.00 17.90 5.90
C TRP A 121 6.72 17.98 5.05
N ASP A 122 6.15 19.17 4.90
CA ASP A 122 4.94 19.40 4.10
C ASP A 122 5.17 19.08 2.62
N GLY A 123 6.32 19.46 2.07
CA GLY A 123 6.70 19.12 0.70
C GLY A 123 6.92 17.62 0.48
N ALA A 124 7.46 16.93 1.48
CA ALA A 124 7.64 15.48 1.41
C ALA A 124 6.30 14.72 1.41
N TYR A 125 5.35 15.10 2.25
CA TYR A 125 4.00 14.51 2.23
C TYR A 125 3.23 14.86 0.96
N ALA A 126 3.32 16.11 0.49
CA ALA A 126 2.69 16.54 -0.76
C ALA A 126 3.24 15.77 -1.98
N SER A 127 4.55 15.54 -2.05
CA SER A 127 5.16 14.75 -3.12
C SER A 127 4.73 13.28 -3.07
N GLY A 128 4.67 12.68 -1.88
CA GLY A 128 4.15 11.34 -1.68
C GLY A 128 2.69 11.20 -2.11
N PHE A 129 1.86 12.18 -1.77
CA PHE A 129 0.46 12.24 -2.20
C PHE A 129 0.33 12.36 -3.73
N ALA A 130 1.12 13.22 -4.38
CA ALA A 130 1.12 13.37 -5.83
C ALA A 130 1.53 12.08 -6.55
N VAL A 131 2.57 11.40 -6.06
CA VAL A 131 2.99 10.08 -6.57
C VAL A 131 1.89 9.04 -6.36
N GLY A 132 1.23 9.05 -5.20
CA GLY A 132 0.10 8.16 -4.93
C GLY A 132 -1.06 8.34 -5.90
N ILE A 133 -1.43 9.59 -6.21
CA ILE A 133 -2.45 9.89 -7.23
C ILE A 133 -2.01 9.40 -8.61
N LEU A 134 -0.75 9.60 -8.99
CA LEU A 134 -0.23 9.13 -10.27
C LEU A 134 -0.34 7.61 -10.39
N ILE A 135 0.04 6.88 -9.34
CA ILE A 135 -0.08 5.41 -9.29
C ILE A 135 -1.54 4.97 -9.41
N LEU A 136 -2.46 5.66 -8.73
CA LEU A 136 -3.90 5.38 -8.82
C LEU A 136 -4.44 5.60 -10.24
N LEU A 137 -4.02 6.68 -10.91
CA LEU A 137 -4.40 6.94 -12.29
C LEU A 137 -3.86 5.86 -13.23
N VAL A 138 -2.59 5.49 -13.10
CA VAL A 138 -1.99 4.40 -13.90
C VAL A 138 -2.74 3.09 -13.64
N ALA A 139 -3.02 2.75 -12.39
CA ALA A 139 -3.77 1.55 -12.05
C ALA A 139 -5.19 1.57 -12.63
N PHE A 140 -5.85 2.73 -12.63
CA PHE A 140 -7.18 2.88 -13.19
C PHE A 140 -7.22 2.65 -14.72
N PHE A 141 -6.22 3.13 -15.44
CA PHE A 141 -6.16 3.00 -16.91
C PHE A 141 -5.57 1.68 -17.39
N VAL A 142 -4.60 1.11 -16.65
CA VAL A 142 -3.88 -0.09 -17.07
C VAL A 142 -4.62 -1.37 -16.71
N PHE A 143 -5.27 -1.41 -15.54
CA PHE A 143 -6.00 -2.60 -15.14
C PHE A 143 -7.42 -2.60 -15.72
N GLU A 144 -7.62 -3.32 -16.84
CA GLU A 144 -8.96 -3.60 -17.34
C GLU A 144 -9.77 -4.46 -16.34
N PRO A 145 -11.09 -4.23 -16.25
CA PRO A 145 -11.94 -5.06 -15.41
C PRO A 145 -11.98 -6.49 -15.99
N ARG A 146 -11.12 -7.37 -15.47
CA ARG A 146 -11.28 -8.80 -15.74
C ARG A 146 -12.59 -9.22 -15.06
N THR A 147 -13.58 -9.50 -15.87
CA THR A 147 -14.79 -10.21 -15.41
C THR A 147 -14.32 -11.51 -14.78
N ALA A 148 -14.69 -11.74 -13.52
CA ALA A 148 -14.38 -12.99 -12.84
C ALA A 148 -14.78 -14.16 -13.76
N PRO A 149 -13.92 -15.17 -13.95
CA PRO A 149 -14.33 -16.35 -14.68
C PRO A 149 -15.54 -16.93 -13.98
N SER A 150 -16.65 -17.03 -14.70
CA SER A 150 -17.86 -17.69 -14.25
C SER A 150 -17.46 -19.09 -13.76
N GLN A 151 -17.47 -19.31 -12.45
CA GLN A 151 -17.38 -20.65 -11.87
C GLN A 151 -18.65 -21.39 -12.32
N LYS A 152 -18.50 -22.18 -13.37
CA LYS A 152 -19.44 -23.26 -13.67
C LYS A 152 -19.02 -24.51 -12.96
#